data_6e0ddd93b9eb51a0dd04526f5af175f9
#
_entry.id   6e0ddd93b9eb51a0dd04526f5af175f9
#
_cell.length_a   1.000
_cell.length_b   1.000
_cell.length_c   1.000
_cell.angle_alpha   90.00
_cell.angle_beta   90.00
_cell.angle_gamma   90.00
#
_symmetry.space_group_name_H-M   'P 1'
#
loop_
_entity.id
_entity.type
_entity.pdbx_description
1 polymer ?
#
loop_
_entity_poly.entity_id
_entity_poly.type
_entity_poly.pdbx_seq_one_letter_code
_entity_poly.pdbx_strand_id
1 'polypeptide(L)'
;MKSRTDPPGDPINVYFREALLIGGEATRLYLVRHAQSQGNTGEDLASGDADLTEVGREQARRLGERLKTQKIDRVYASPLRRTQQTASAIADASGLDVIPKADLREVQLGQADYDIRLLPEKERQKVARLIMSEGTWDAFPGSEGSETARNRCRNVIKEIVNDHPGERLVVVAHAAFIQTFVSVVLGLQRDFIFYPFNASITSIRAKDGRFVLWRMNDIAHLDGMPAGFGGIS
;
A
#
# COMPACT_ATOMS: atom_id res chain seq x y z
N MET A 1 -34.14 1.88 -7.16
CA MET A 1 -33.20 1.49 -8.25
C MET A 1 -33.28 -0.03 -8.38
N LYS A 2 -33.80 -0.54 -9.48
CA LYS A 2 -33.95 -1.98 -9.73
C LYS A 2 -32.55 -2.57 -9.86
N SER A 3 -32.23 -3.62 -9.08
CA SER A 3 -31.02 -4.42 -9.25
C SER A 3 -31.03 -4.95 -10.70
N ARG A 4 -30.01 -4.62 -11.48
CA ARG A 4 -29.78 -5.33 -12.74
C ARG A 4 -29.48 -6.78 -12.34
N THR A 5 -30.46 -7.63 -12.48
CA THR A 5 -30.25 -9.07 -12.53
C THR A 5 -29.57 -9.34 -13.87
N ASP A 6 -28.27 -9.70 -13.80
CA ASP A 6 -27.58 -10.22 -14.97
C ASP A 6 -28.44 -11.40 -15.54
N PRO A 7 -28.54 -11.56 -16.86
CA PRO A 7 -29.23 -12.68 -17.47
C PRO A 7 -28.64 -14.00 -16.94
N PRO A 8 -29.41 -15.12 -16.92
CA PRO A 8 -28.92 -16.44 -16.49
C PRO A 8 -27.65 -16.74 -17.29
N GLY A 9 -26.54 -16.72 -16.57
CA GLY A 9 -25.23 -16.46 -17.15
C GLY A 9 -24.71 -17.64 -17.96
N ASP A 10 -24.06 -17.32 -19.05
CA ASP A 10 -23.05 -18.16 -19.67
C ASP A 10 -22.20 -18.84 -18.56
N PRO A 11 -22.12 -20.18 -18.50
CA PRO A 11 -21.34 -20.90 -17.49
C PRO A 11 -19.92 -20.40 -17.36
N ILE A 12 -19.30 -19.95 -18.44
CA ILE A 12 -17.94 -19.36 -18.46
C ILE A 12 -17.91 -18.10 -17.58
N ASN A 13 -18.93 -17.26 -17.60
CA ASN A 13 -18.98 -16.03 -16.80
C ASN A 13 -19.01 -16.34 -15.29
N VAL A 14 -19.63 -17.43 -14.86
CA VAL A 14 -19.65 -17.86 -13.45
C VAL A 14 -18.23 -18.18 -13.00
N TYR A 15 -17.47 -18.95 -13.78
CA TYR A 15 -16.06 -19.28 -13.44
C TYR A 15 -15.14 -18.07 -13.43
N PHE A 16 -15.30 -17.13 -14.38
CA PHE A 16 -14.54 -15.86 -14.36
C PHE A 16 -14.87 -15.03 -13.13
N ARG A 17 -16.14 -14.94 -12.77
CA ARG A 17 -16.55 -14.20 -11.56
C ARG A 17 -15.93 -14.81 -10.30
N GLU A 18 -15.94 -16.13 -10.20
CA GLU A 18 -15.33 -16.85 -9.09
C GLU A 18 -13.80 -16.70 -9.09
N ALA A 19 -13.15 -16.86 -10.24
CA ALA A 19 -11.71 -16.68 -10.39
C ALA A 19 -11.25 -15.28 -9.98
N LEU A 20 -12.05 -14.26 -10.31
CA LEU A 20 -11.77 -12.86 -10.00
C LEU A 20 -12.38 -12.40 -8.65
N LEU A 21 -12.94 -13.33 -7.88
CA LEU A 21 -13.62 -13.04 -6.61
C LEU A 21 -14.69 -11.94 -6.74
N ILE A 22 -15.47 -11.97 -7.86
CA ILE A 22 -16.58 -11.05 -8.11
C ILE A 22 -17.82 -11.59 -7.39
N GLY A 23 -18.07 -11.09 -6.19
CA GLY A 23 -19.22 -11.51 -5.38
C GLY A 23 -19.13 -10.89 -3.98
N GLY A 24 -20.22 -11.03 -3.21
CA GLY A 24 -20.38 -10.36 -1.91
C GLY A 24 -19.50 -10.89 -0.76
N GLU A 25 -18.96 -12.10 -0.90
CA GLU A 25 -18.27 -12.79 0.21
C GLU A 25 -16.75 -12.58 0.27
N ALA A 26 -16.15 -11.96 -0.74
CA ALA A 26 -14.71 -11.70 -0.72
C ALA A 26 -14.41 -10.48 0.16
N THR A 27 -13.42 -10.61 1.03
CA THR A 27 -12.84 -9.50 1.77
C THR A 27 -12.30 -8.46 0.79
N ARG A 28 -12.59 -7.19 1.04
CA ARG A 28 -12.11 -6.06 0.23
C ARG A 28 -11.01 -5.34 0.99
N LEU A 29 -9.80 -5.46 0.50
CA LEU A 29 -8.63 -4.85 1.09
C LEU A 29 -8.25 -3.59 0.30
N TYR A 30 -8.17 -2.46 0.98
CA TYR A 30 -7.68 -1.18 0.47
C TYR A 30 -6.30 -0.91 1.07
N LEU A 31 -5.25 -1.21 0.32
CA LEU A 31 -3.88 -0.83 0.67
C LEU A 31 -3.68 0.63 0.35
N VAL A 32 -3.29 1.41 1.33
CA VAL A 32 -3.09 2.85 1.23
C VAL A 32 -1.63 3.17 1.55
N ARG A 33 -0.93 3.85 0.64
CA ARG A 33 0.33 4.48 1.01
C ARG A 33 0.04 5.70 1.88
N HIS A 34 0.81 5.88 2.96
CA HIS A 34 0.70 7.09 3.78
C HIS A 34 0.73 8.35 2.93
N ALA A 35 0.06 9.40 3.38
CA ALA A 35 0.07 10.72 2.76
C ALA A 35 1.47 11.36 2.82
N GLN A 36 1.70 12.45 2.11
CA GLN A 36 3.00 13.11 2.04
C GLN A 36 3.52 13.48 3.44
N SER A 37 4.74 13.05 3.75
CA SER A 37 5.44 13.36 5.01
C SER A 37 6.62 14.27 4.78
N GLN A 38 7.11 14.92 5.85
CA GLN A 38 8.32 15.74 5.83
C GLN A 38 9.56 14.94 5.37
N GLY A 39 9.57 13.62 5.61
CA GLY A 39 10.59 12.74 5.04
C GLY A 39 10.50 12.61 3.51
N ASN A 40 9.31 12.77 2.90
CA ASN A 40 9.16 12.75 1.43
C ASN A 40 9.65 14.05 0.78
N THR A 41 9.57 15.18 1.47
CA THR A 41 10.01 16.50 0.99
C THR A 41 11.47 16.79 1.32
N GLY A 42 12.10 15.99 2.17
CA GLY A 42 13.45 16.22 2.66
C GLY A 42 13.55 17.17 3.85
N GLU A 43 12.41 17.66 4.39
CA GLU A 43 12.37 18.56 5.55
C GLU A 43 12.80 17.85 6.85
N ASP A 44 12.50 16.54 6.96
CA ASP A 44 12.93 15.72 8.08
C ASP A 44 13.42 14.34 7.59
N LEU A 45 14.70 14.28 7.28
CA LEU A 45 15.38 13.04 6.87
C LEU A 45 16.00 12.30 8.07
N ALA A 46 16.19 12.99 9.17
CA ALA A 46 16.96 12.46 10.30
C ALA A 46 16.14 11.61 11.26
N SER A 47 14.84 11.90 11.44
CA SER A 47 14.03 11.23 12.46
C SER A 47 13.65 9.80 12.09
N GLY A 48 13.64 9.45 10.80
CA GLY A 48 13.11 8.17 10.32
C GLY A 48 11.60 8.00 10.52
N ASP A 49 10.97 8.86 11.35
CA ASP A 49 9.53 8.83 11.70
C ASP A 49 8.88 10.21 11.57
N ALA A 50 9.03 10.82 10.40
CA ALA A 50 8.55 12.16 10.09
C ALA A 50 7.01 12.28 10.10
N ASP A 51 6.52 13.45 10.50
CA ASP A 51 5.11 13.84 10.43
C ASP A 51 4.62 14.08 8.99
N LEU A 52 3.30 14.14 8.80
CA LEU A 52 2.71 14.63 7.56
C LEU A 52 3.02 16.12 7.35
N THR A 53 3.25 16.50 6.09
CA THR A 53 3.24 17.90 5.68
C THR A 53 1.81 18.46 5.70
N GLU A 54 1.66 19.78 5.50
CA GLU A 54 0.33 20.37 5.33
C GLU A 54 -0.42 19.77 4.12
N VAL A 55 0.30 19.59 3.01
CA VAL A 55 -0.24 18.89 1.82
C VAL A 55 -0.64 17.46 2.17
N GLY A 56 0.18 16.76 2.95
CA GLY A 56 -0.13 15.40 3.40
C GLY A 56 -1.38 15.32 4.28
N ARG A 57 -1.61 16.30 5.16
CA ARG A 57 -2.83 16.37 5.96
C ARG A 57 -4.08 16.53 5.09
N GLU A 58 -4.03 17.39 4.07
CA GLU A 58 -5.14 17.54 3.12
C GLU A 58 -5.34 16.28 2.27
N GLN A 59 -4.26 15.61 1.83
CA GLN A 59 -4.36 14.30 1.16
C GLN A 59 -5.07 13.27 2.04
N ALA A 60 -4.68 13.17 3.32
CA ALA A 60 -5.27 12.25 4.29
C ALA A 60 -6.76 12.55 4.53
N ARG A 61 -7.14 13.82 4.64
CA ARG A 61 -8.52 14.27 4.78
C ARG A 61 -9.38 13.84 3.57
N ARG A 62 -8.92 14.11 2.35
CA ARG A 62 -9.64 13.71 1.12
C ARG A 62 -9.75 12.19 0.98
N LEU A 63 -8.71 11.49 1.39
CA LEU A 63 -8.69 10.02 1.42
C LEU A 63 -9.75 9.49 2.40
N GLY A 64 -9.90 10.07 3.59
CA GLY A 64 -10.94 9.75 4.55
C GLY A 64 -12.34 9.91 3.95
N GLU A 65 -12.63 11.05 3.33
CA GLU A 65 -13.91 11.31 2.66
C GLU A 65 -14.17 10.32 1.50
N ARG A 66 -13.13 9.95 0.74
CA ARG A 66 -13.24 8.96 -0.33
C ARG A 66 -13.58 7.57 0.19
N LEU A 67 -12.91 7.14 1.27
CA LEU A 67 -13.09 5.80 1.83
C LEU A 67 -14.35 5.67 2.67
N LYS A 68 -14.85 6.75 3.28
CA LYS A 68 -16.14 6.77 3.98
C LYS A 68 -17.27 6.18 3.14
N THR A 69 -17.30 6.47 1.83
CA THR A 69 -18.31 5.94 0.90
C THR A 69 -18.22 4.43 0.70
N GLN A 70 -17.10 3.82 1.07
CA GLN A 70 -16.86 2.38 0.92
C GLN A 70 -17.37 1.55 2.09
N LYS A 71 -17.89 2.18 3.17
CA LYS A 71 -18.37 1.49 4.39
C LYS A 71 -17.29 0.57 4.95
N ILE A 72 -16.16 1.15 5.34
CA ILE A 72 -15.03 0.43 5.92
C ILE A 72 -15.41 -0.16 7.27
N ASP A 73 -14.95 -1.39 7.55
CA ASP A 73 -15.20 -2.09 8.80
C ASP A 73 -14.01 -1.99 9.76
N ARG A 74 -12.76 -1.93 9.25
CA ARG A 74 -11.53 -1.87 10.05
C ARG A 74 -10.46 -1.02 9.39
N VAL A 75 -9.63 -0.35 10.23
CA VAL A 75 -8.46 0.42 9.78
C VAL A 75 -7.22 -0.08 10.50
N TYR A 76 -6.29 -0.67 9.78
CA TYR A 76 -4.97 -1.09 10.24
C TYR A 76 -3.90 -0.11 9.76
N ALA A 77 -2.84 0.09 10.53
CA ALA A 77 -1.72 0.92 10.12
C ALA A 77 -0.38 0.45 10.67
N SER A 78 0.69 0.71 9.93
CA SER A 78 2.04 0.69 10.47
C SER A 78 2.14 1.62 11.69
N PRO A 79 3.00 1.34 12.69
CA PRO A 79 3.13 2.18 13.88
C PRO A 79 3.79 3.55 13.63
N LEU A 80 4.36 3.79 12.43
CA LEU A 80 5.04 5.04 12.12
C LEU A 80 4.07 6.23 12.04
N ARG A 81 4.50 7.41 12.53
CA ARG A 81 3.66 8.60 12.70
C ARG A 81 2.91 8.99 11.43
N ARG A 82 3.58 9.05 10.27
CA ARG A 82 2.95 9.35 8.97
C ARG A 82 1.81 8.40 8.59
N THR A 83 1.95 7.10 8.92
CA THR A 83 0.89 6.11 8.66
C THR A 83 -0.23 6.21 9.68
N GLN A 84 0.09 6.46 10.95
CA GLN A 84 -0.92 6.67 11.99
C GLN A 84 -1.75 7.92 11.71
N GLN A 85 -1.13 9.04 11.37
CA GLN A 85 -1.83 10.29 11.02
C GLN A 85 -2.72 10.13 9.78
N THR A 86 -2.25 9.40 8.76
CA THR A 86 -3.06 9.08 7.59
C THR A 86 -4.25 8.19 7.94
N ALA A 87 -4.01 7.17 8.76
CA ALA A 87 -5.03 6.23 9.20
C ALA A 87 -6.08 6.89 10.11
N SER A 88 -5.66 7.80 10.99
CA SER A 88 -6.58 8.56 11.85
C SER A 88 -7.59 9.35 11.03
N ALA A 89 -7.16 10.04 9.96
CA ALA A 89 -8.08 10.78 9.11
C ALA A 89 -9.14 9.87 8.43
N ILE A 90 -8.79 8.61 8.12
CA ILE A 90 -9.72 7.62 7.57
C ILE A 90 -10.66 7.09 8.66
N ALA A 91 -10.11 6.76 9.82
CA ALA A 91 -10.83 6.24 10.97
C ALA A 91 -11.86 7.26 11.49
N ASP A 92 -11.45 8.52 11.67
CA ASP A 92 -12.31 9.62 12.11
C ASP A 92 -13.50 9.82 11.14
N ALA A 93 -13.25 9.79 9.83
CA ALA A 93 -14.29 9.92 8.82
C ALA A 93 -15.30 8.76 8.84
N SER A 94 -14.91 7.61 9.35
CA SER A 94 -15.70 6.37 9.38
C SER A 94 -16.23 5.99 10.75
N GLY A 95 -15.84 6.70 11.82
CA GLY A 95 -16.21 6.40 13.22
C GLY A 95 -15.54 5.11 13.72
N LEU A 96 -14.28 4.88 13.35
CA LEU A 96 -13.51 3.68 13.67
C LEU A 96 -12.24 4.03 14.45
N ASP A 97 -11.62 3.02 15.05
CA ASP A 97 -10.30 3.10 15.68
C ASP A 97 -9.22 2.60 14.71
N VAL A 98 -7.99 3.11 14.89
CA VAL A 98 -6.80 2.64 14.18
C VAL A 98 -6.16 1.50 14.96
N ILE A 99 -5.96 0.36 14.30
CA ILE A 99 -5.31 -0.83 14.85
C ILE A 99 -3.84 -0.86 14.38
N PRO A 100 -2.87 -0.58 15.25
CA PRO A 100 -1.46 -0.62 14.86
C PRO A 100 -0.97 -2.06 14.67
N LYS A 101 -0.15 -2.28 13.63
CA LYS A 101 0.42 -3.59 13.30
C LYS A 101 1.89 -3.40 12.91
N ALA A 102 2.82 -3.91 13.72
CA ALA A 102 4.26 -3.70 13.53
C ALA A 102 4.78 -4.20 12.18
N ASP A 103 4.25 -5.34 11.71
CA ASP A 103 4.68 -5.96 10.44
C ASP A 103 4.19 -5.24 9.18
N LEU A 104 3.39 -4.16 9.33
CA LEU A 104 3.06 -3.24 8.24
C LEU A 104 4.15 -2.17 7.99
N ARG A 105 5.28 -2.22 8.71
CA ARG A 105 6.41 -1.31 8.53
C ARG A 105 6.96 -1.35 7.10
N GLU A 106 7.65 -0.27 6.73
CA GLU A 106 8.34 -0.19 5.43
C GLU A 106 9.39 -1.30 5.29
N VAL A 107 9.71 -1.64 4.05
CA VAL A 107 10.84 -2.52 3.75
C VAL A 107 12.13 -1.86 4.23
N GLN A 108 12.90 -2.59 5.02
CA GLN A 108 14.16 -2.10 5.52
C GLN A 108 15.23 -2.15 4.42
N LEU A 109 15.70 -0.98 4.00
CA LEU A 109 16.66 -0.83 2.89
C LEU A 109 18.13 -0.80 3.35
N GLY A 110 18.42 -1.25 4.55
CA GLY A 110 19.78 -1.26 5.11
C GLY A 110 19.79 -0.87 6.58
N GLN A 111 21.00 -0.72 7.15
CA GLN A 111 21.14 -0.17 8.49
C GLN A 111 20.78 1.33 8.48
N ALA A 112 20.41 1.87 9.64
CA ALA A 112 19.99 3.28 9.78
C ALA A 112 20.98 4.28 9.16
N ASP A 113 22.26 3.90 9.07
CA ASP A 113 23.34 4.72 8.52
C ASP A 113 23.57 4.51 7.01
N TYR A 114 22.85 3.60 6.35
CA TYR A 114 22.99 3.33 4.93
C TYR A 114 22.08 4.23 4.11
N ASP A 115 22.56 5.41 3.78
CA ASP A 115 21.89 6.30 2.82
C ASP A 115 22.61 6.20 1.46
N ILE A 116 21.91 5.65 0.46
CA ILE A 116 22.44 5.52 -0.90
C ILE A 116 22.90 6.87 -1.48
N ARG A 117 22.30 7.98 -1.03
CA ARG A 117 22.65 9.34 -1.47
C ARG A 117 24.03 9.77 -0.99
N LEU A 118 24.50 9.21 0.13
CA LEU A 118 25.81 9.49 0.71
C LEU A 118 26.92 8.60 0.16
N LEU A 119 26.57 7.59 -0.65
CA LEU A 119 27.57 6.73 -1.27
C LEU A 119 28.40 7.49 -2.31
N PRO A 120 29.68 7.11 -2.51
CA PRO A 120 30.47 7.56 -3.65
C PRO A 120 29.74 7.28 -4.97
N GLU A 121 29.91 8.16 -5.95
CA GLU A 121 29.22 8.08 -7.25
C GLU A 121 29.31 6.68 -7.89
N LYS A 122 30.50 6.08 -7.85
CA LYS A 122 30.73 4.73 -8.39
C LYS A 122 29.87 3.64 -7.75
N GLU A 123 29.70 3.73 -6.43
CA GLU A 123 28.86 2.78 -5.66
C GLU A 123 27.38 3.03 -5.94
N ARG A 124 26.95 4.30 -6.00
CA ARG A 124 25.57 4.65 -6.37
C ARG A 124 25.20 4.10 -7.75
N GLN A 125 26.09 4.26 -8.73
CA GLN A 125 25.87 3.74 -10.09
C GLN A 125 25.79 2.20 -10.10
N LYS A 126 26.58 1.52 -9.28
CA LYS A 126 26.51 0.05 -9.15
C LYS A 126 25.16 -0.38 -8.59
N VAL A 127 24.72 0.23 -7.49
CA VAL A 127 23.40 -0.06 -6.89
C VAL A 127 22.27 0.27 -7.88
N ALA A 128 22.33 1.41 -8.56
CA ALA A 128 21.34 1.78 -9.57
C ALA A 128 21.25 0.75 -10.71
N ARG A 129 22.37 0.21 -11.18
CA ARG A 129 22.40 -0.85 -12.20
C ARG A 129 21.75 -2.13 -11.68
N LEU A 130 22.02 -2.55 -10.44
CA LEU A 130 21.40 -3.72 -9.82
C LEU A 130 19.88 -3.54 -9.68
N ILE A 131 19.43 -2.37 -9.22
CA ILE A 131 18.01 -2.03 -9.14
C ILE A 131 17.35 -2.17 -10.52
N MET A 132 17.97 -1.65 -11.57
CA MET A 132 17.42 -1.71 -12.93
C MET A 132 17.42 -3.14 -13.50
N SER A 133 18.48 -3.93 -13.25
CA SER A 133 18.61 -5.28 -13.79
C SER A 133 17.76 -6.29 -13.03
N GLU A 134 17.84 -6.32 -11.71
CA GLU A 134 17.18 -7.30 -10.86
C GLU A 134 15.78 -6.85 -10.45
N GLY A 135 15.63 -5.57 -10.08
CA GLY A 135 14.38 -4.99 -9.63
C GLY A 135 13.88 -5.58 -8.31
N THR A 136 14.83 -5.94 -7.42
CA THR A 136 14.58 -6.60 -6.14
C THR A 136 15.22 -5.82 -4.98
N TRP A 137 14.73 -6.05 -3.76
CA TRP A 137 15.31 -5.42 -2.55
C TRP A 137 16.72 -5.92 -2.26
N ASP A 138 17.12 -7.07 -2.80
CA ASP A 138 18.46 -7.63 -2.63
C ASP A 138 19.56 -6.75 -3.28
N ALA A 139 19.16 -5.85 -4.20
CA ALA A 139 20.05 -4.85 -4.78
C ALA A 139 20.56 -3.81 -3.76
N PHE A 140 19.91 -3.69 -2.59
CA PHE A 140 20.32 -2.74 -1.54
C PHE A 140 21.13 -3.46 -0.46
N PRO A 141 22.43 -3.13 -0.29
CA PRO A 141 23.24 -3.73 0.75
C PRO A 141 22.65 -3.52 2.14
N GLY A 142 22.54 -4.60 2.91
CA GLY A 142 21.99 -4.57 4.27
C GLY A 142 20.46 -4.45 4.35
N SER A 143 19.74 -4.56 3.22
CA SER A 143 18.27 -4.66 3.24
C SER A 143 17.80 -5.95 3.93
N GLU A 144 16.52 -6.00 4.34
CA GLU A 144 15.93 -7.24 4.83
C GLU A 144 15.83 -8.33 3.75
N GLY A 145 16.08 -7.98 2.48
CA GLY A 145 16.02 -8.85 1.32
C GLY A 145 14.60 -9.14 0.84
N SER A 146 14.50 -9.49 -0.44
CA SER A 146 13.21 -9.71 -1.11
C SER A 146 12.40 -10.85 -0.52
N GLU A 147 13.04 -11.98 -0.21
CA GLU A 147 12.35 -13.12 0.36
C GLU A 147 11.73 -12.81 1.72
N THR A 148 12.51 -12.21 2.62
CA THR A 148 12.05 -11.82 3.96
C THR A 148 10.90 -10.81 3.87
N ALA A 149 11.07 -9.76 3.04
CA ALA A 149 10.04 -8.73 2.84
C ALA A 149 8.74 -9.33 2.28
N ARG A 150 8.81 -10.19 1.26
CA ARG A 150 7.66 -10.86 0.66
C ARG A 150 6.93 -11.76 1.64
N ASN A 151 7.67 -12.54 2.43
CA ASN A 151 7.09 -13.42 3.44
C ASN A 151 6.40 -12.59 4.54
N ARG A 152 7.03 -11.55 5.05
CA ARG A 152 6.44 -10.64 6.06
C ARG A 152 5.17 -9.97 5.54
N CYS A 153 5.23 -9.36 4.35
CA CYS A 153 4.07 -8.69 3.74
C CYS A 153 2.92 -9.67 3.50
N ARG A 154 3.22 -10.86 2.97
CA ARG A 154 2.21 -11.92 2.75
C ARG A 154 1.57 -12.36 4.06
N ASN A 155 2.37 -12.63 5.09
CA ASN A 155 1.88 -13.20 6.34
C ASN A 155 0.99 -12.23 7.10
N VAL A 156 1.40 -10.96 7.25
CA VAL A 156 0.60 -9.96 7.96
C VAL A 156 -0.72 -9.66 7.25
N ILE A 157 -0.71 -9.57 5.91
CA ILE A 157 -1.96 -9.35 5.17
C ILE A 157 -2.85 -10.58 5.21
N LYS A 158 -2.29 -11.79 5.11
CA LYS A 158 -3.04 -13.03 5.24
C LYS A 158 -3.68 -13.17 6.63
N GLU A 159 -2.97 -12.84 7.68
CA GLU A 159 -3.51 -12.78 9.05
C GLU A 159 -4.71 -11.83 9.12
N ILE A 160 -4.51 -10.55 8.74
CA ILE A 160 -5.57 -9.53 8.77
C ILE A 160 -6.81 -9.98 7.98
N VAL A 161 -6.64 -10.55 6.80
CA VAL A 161 -7.76 -10.98 5.95
C VAL A 161 -8.47 -12.21 6.52
N ASN A 162 -7.75 -13.15 7.09
CA ASN A 162 -8.34 -14.37 7.67
C ASN A 162 -9.15 -14.07 8.93
N ASP A 163 -8.75 -13.06 9.71
CA ASP A 163 -9.47 -12.64 10.90
C ASP A 163 -10.78 -11.91 10.57
N HIS A 164 -10.94 -11.45 9.31
CA HIS A 164 -12.04 -10.58 8.88
C HIS A 164 -12.64 -11.01 7.53
N PRO A 165 -13.21 -12.24 7.42
CA PRO A 165 -13.77 -12.74 6.16
C PRO A 165 -14.98 -11.90 5.74
N GLY A 166 -14.97 -11.42 4.48
CA GLY A 166 -16.05 -10.65 3.87
C GLY A 166 -16.07 -9.16 4.24
N GLU A 167 -15.24 -8.70 5.19
CA GLU A 167 -15.15 -7.30 5.61
C GLU A 167 -14.41 -6.42 4.60
N ARG A 168 -14.52 -5.11 4.79
CA ARG A 168 -13.85 -4.05 4.03
C ARG A 168 -12.78 -3.42 4.91
N LEU A 169 -11.55 -3.74 4.60
CA LEU A 169 -10.39 -3.44 5.41
C LEU A 169 -9.54 -2.36 4.76
N VAL A 170 -9.13 -1.37 5.52
CA VAL A 170 -8.08 -0.42 5.12
C VAL A 170 -6.79 -0.81 5.81
N VAL A 171 -5.69 -0.82 5.07
CA VAL A 171 -4.33 -1.03 5.60
C VAL A 171 -3.46 0.12 5.12
N VAL A 172 -3.07 1.00 6.05
CA VAL A 172 -2.17 2.12 5.76
C VAL A 172 -0.72 1.68 5.99
N ALA A 173 0.04 1.68 4.91
CA ALA A 173 1.43 1.22 4.90
C ALA A 173 2.31 2.15 4.05
N HIS A 174 3.35 1.62 3.44
CA HIS A 174 4.42 2.35 2.78
C HIS A 174 4.60 1.89 1.33
N ALA A 175 5.42 2.63 0.57
CA ALA A 175 5.59 2.38 -0.86
C ALA A 175 6.19 1.00 -1.14
N ALA A 176 7.31 0.65 -0.51
CA ALA A 176 7.98 -0.62 -0.74
C ALA A 176 7.16 -1.81 -0.23
N PHE A 177 6.47 -1.67 0.92
CA PHE A 177 5.53 -2.68 1.42
C PHE A 177 4.45 -3.01 0.39
N ILE A 178 3.80 -1.97 -0.17
CA ILE A 178 2.70 -2.15 -1.14
C ILE A 178 3.21 -2.77 -2.44
N GLN A 179 4.34 -2.30 -2.98
CA GLN A 179 4.97 -2.89 -4.16
C GLN A 179 5.25 -4.38 -3.96
N THR A 180 5.92 -4.71 -2.83
CA THR A 180 6.27 -6.07 -2.48
C THR A 180 5.03 -6.97 -2.39
N PHE A 181 3.98 -6.52 -1.70
CA PHE A 181 2.76 -7.32 -1.58
C PHE A 181 2.04 -7.48 -2.93
N VAL A 182 1.95 -6.44 -3.75
CA VAL A 182 1.38 -6.55 -5.11
C VAL A 182 2.20 -7.49 -5.98
N SER A 183 3.53 -7.46 -5.89
CA SER A 183 4.40 -8.43 -6.55
C SER A 183 4.07 -9.88 -6.16
N VAL A 184 3.85 -10.12 -4.86
CA VAL A 184 3.42 -11.43 -4.34
C VAL A 184 2.06 -11.84 -4.91
N VAL A 185 1.08 -10.92 -4.95
CA VAL A 185 -0.27 -11.19 -5.50
C VAL A 185 -0.21 -11.55 -6.98
N LEU A 186 0.67 -10.92 -7.74
CA LEU A 186 0.86 -11.15 -9.18
C LEU A 186 1.80 -12.31 -9.50
N GLY A 187 2.44 -12.95 -8.50
CA GLY A 187 3.39 -14.03 -8.69
C GLY A 187 4.68 -13.60 -9.39
N LEU A 188 5.08 -12.34 -9.24
CA LEU A 188 6.26 -11.78 -9.89
C LEU A 188 7.53 -11.99 -9.06
N GLN A 189 8.68 -12.11 -9.74
CA GLN A 189 9.99 -12.18 -9.09
C GLN A 189 10.65 -10.81 -8.88
N ARG A 190 10.03 -9.74 -9.34
CA ARG A 190 10.50 -8.35 -9.20
C ARG A 190 9.67 -7.63 -8.15
N ASP A 191 10.32 -6.78 -7.35
CA ASP A 191 9.65 -5.95 -6.32
C ASP A 191 9.30 -4.56 -6.87
N PHE A 192 10.15 -3.99 -7.75
CA PHE A 192 9.92 -2.69 -8.38
C PHE A 192 9.02 -2.84 -9.61
N ILE A 193 7.71 -2.83 -9.39
CA ILE A 193 6.71 -3.06 -10.45
C ILE A 193 5.87 -1.80 -10.76
N PHE A 194 5.76 -0.89 -9.81
CA PHE A 194 5.13 0.42 -9.96
C PHE A 194 5.52 1.30 -8.78
N TYR A 195 5.27 2.60 -8.88
CA TYR A 195 5.49 3.53 -7.78
C TYR A 195 4.14 3.94 -7.15
N PRO A 196 3.83 3.49 -5.92
CA PRO A 196 2.63 3.93 -5.22
C PRO A 196 2.75 5.42 -4.88
N PHE A 197 1.81 6.27 -5.32
CA PHE A 197 1.79 7.68 -4.94
C PHE A 197 1.34 7.86 -3.50
N ASN A 198 1.73 8.97 -2.84
CA ASN A 198 1.25 9.30 -1.50
C ASN A 198 -0.29 9.35 -1.49
N ALA A 199 -0.89 8.79 -0.44
CA ALA A 199 -2.34 8.64 -0.29
C ALA A 199 -3.05 7.86 -1.42
N SER A 200 -2.31 7.13 -2.28
CA SER A 200 -2.93 6.26 -3.29
C SER A 200 -3.59 5.03 -2.66
N ILE A 201 -4.62 4.54 -3.34
CA ILE A 201 -5.37 3.34 -2.97
C ILE A 201 -5.07 2.22 -3.96
N THR A 202 -4.60 1.07 -3.48
CA THR A 202 -4.51 -0.18 -4.24
C THR A 202 -5.53 -1.17 -3.67
N SER A 203 -6.51 -1.59 -4.47
CA SER A 203 -7.60 -2.44 -4.02
C SER A 203 -7.36 -3.89 -4.39
N ILE A 204 -7.55 -4.79 -3.44
CA ILE A 204 -7.37 -6.23 -3.59
C ILE A 204 -8.62 -6.93 -3.05
N ARG A 205 -9.01 -8.02 -3.68
CA ARG A 205 -10.00 -8.95 -3.16
C ARG A 205 -9.32 -10.18 -2.63
N ALA A 206 -9.81 -10.69 -1.51
CA ALA A 206 -9.24 -11.86 -0.86
C ALA A 206 -10.33 -12.84 -0.41
N LYS A 207 -10.12 -14.13 -0.67
CA LYS A 207 -10.98 -15.22 -0.19
C LYS A 207 -10.18 -16.52 -0.23
N ASP A 208 -10.29 -17.34 0.83
CA ASP A 208 -9.70 -18.68 0.92
C ASP A 208 -8.20 -18.73 0.57
N GLY A 209 -7.44 -17.74 1.07
CA GLY A 209 -6.00 -17.61 0.85
C GLY A 209 -5.60 -17.11 -0.55
N ARG A 210 -6.57 -16.85 -1.43
CA ARG A 210 -6.37 -16.26 -2.76
C ARG A 210 -6.48 -14.75 -2.69
N PHE A 211 -5.64 -14.05 -3.49
CA PHE A 211 -5.66 -12.61 -3.65
C PHE A 211 -5.82 -12.25 -5.13
N VAL A 212 -6.65 -11.27 -5.42
CA VAL A 212 -6.85 -10.74 -6.77
C VAL A 212 -6.69 -9.23 -6.77
N LEU A 213 -5.74 -8.73 -7.54
CA LEU A 213 -5.57 -7.29 -7.74
C LEU A 213 -6.77 -6.72 -8.49
N TRP A 214 -7.46 -5.75 -7.89
CA TRP A 214 -8.67 -5.16 -8.45
C TRP A 214 -8.43 -3.80 -9.09
N ARG A 215 -7.66 -2.94 -8.42
CA ARG A 215 -7.25 -1.61 -8.89
C ARG A 215 -5.92 -1.24 -8.25
N MET A 216 -5.10 -0.55 -8.97
CA MET A 216 -3.76 -0.15 -8.52
C MET A 216 -3.61 1.37 -8.59
N ASN A 217 -3.04 1.95 -7.53
CA ASN A 217 -2.57 3.34 -7.49
C ASN A 217 -3.66 4.39 -7.83
N ASP A 218 -4.89 4.19 -7.33
CA ASP A 218 -6.00 5.14 -7.52
C ASP A 218 -5.77 6.40 -6.67
N ILE A 219 -5.69 7.55 -7.34
CA ILE A 219 -5.51 8.88 -6.75
C ILE A 219 -6.61 9.87 -7.14
N ALA A 220 -7.72 9.40 -7.69
CA ALA A 220 -8.80 10.27 -8.19
C ALA A 220 -9.36 11.25 -7.14
N HIS A 221 -9.26 10.93 -5.85
CA HIS A 221 -9.67 11.82 -4.75
C HIS A 221 -8.71 13.00 -4.53
N LEU A 222 -7.54 12.99 -5.18
CA LEU A 222 -6.54 14.05 -5.09
C LEU A 222 -6.60 15.04 -6.27
N ASP A 223 -7.56 14.87 -7.18
CA ASP A 223 -7.74 15.79 -8.31
C ASP A 223 -7.87 17.25 -7.85
N GLY A 224 -7.19 18.16 -8.56
CA GLY A 224 -7.14 19.59 -8.24
C GLY A 224 -6.20 19.97 -7.09
N MET A 225 -5.45 19.04 -6.51
CA MET A 225 -4.35 19.38 -5.61
C MET A 225 -3.13 19.90 -6.39
N PRO A 226 -2.30 20.77 -5.79
CA PRO A 226 -1.08 21.23 -6.43
C PRO A 226 -0.22 20.05 -6.91
N ALA A 227 0.37 20.17 -8.10
CA ALA A 227 1.35 19.21 -8.59
C ALA A 227 2.55 19.15 -7.63
N GLY A 228 2.87 17.96 -7.18
CA GLY A 228 3.89 17.75 -6.14
C GLY A 228 3.62 16.46 -5.39
N PHE A 229 3.19 15.42 -6.11
CA PHE A 229 2.95 14.11 -5.52
C PHE A 229 4.29 13.42 -5.23
N GLY A 230 4.82 13.65 -4.01
CA GLY A 230 5.83 12.77 -3.43
C GLY A 230 7.10 12.57 -4.26
N GLY A 231 7.78 13.64 -4.67
CA GLY A 231 9.16 13.56 -5.15
C GLY A 231 9.35 13.12 -6.60
N ILE A 232 8.31 13.10 -7.41
CA ILE A 232 8.41 12.99 -8.86
C ILE A 232 7.82 14.27 -9.47
N SER A 233 8.66 15.24 -9.70
CA SER A 233 8.41 16.41 -10.56
C SER A 233 8.72 16.04 -11.99
#